data_b39131777040f7141fe47116c54d124c
#
_entry.id   b39131777040f7141fe47116c54d124c
#
_cell.length_a   1.000
_cell.length_b   1.000
_cell.length_c   1.000
_cell.angle_alpha   90.00
_cell.angle_beta   90.00
_cell.angle_gamma   90.00
#
_symmetry.space_group_name_H-M   'P 1'
#
loop_
_entity.id
_entity.type
_entity.pdbx_description
1 polymer ?
#
loop_
_entity_poly.entity_id
_entity_poly.type
_entity_poly.pdbx_seq_one_letter_code
_entity_poly.pdbx_strand_id
1 'polypeptide(L)'
;MIETKSNKVVAFFVAEKSMVEYSGKMEPFATKALLIQLHREKIDVRVLTTDRSGAVKSLMTDVNKEREEKLLPPIKHCFDGWHFSKSVLKDIWKAAKLKKCIALGSWIKSVKNQVWYAIGNCGGNADYLTEMILAIAQHAAGIHEFPDNQYFKACHHGPLEGVRDKPWLKVGSLAHKKLVLALRGYKDSRLKDLRQMTENQHTSKNEQLNNVHNICMPKHTFFGPVQARVRACLAAIDHNCNVNRPAKKDVDGNIRYQKKVSRDGTHYTAIPLKVPKDTSWRTKIMEEVVDAVRRGAVPSVEVPTFDHLKVFGKRSTIPVPDMAELVAATKARSRYRDHSKQ
;
A
#
# COMPACT_ATOMS: atom_id res chain seq x y z
N MET A 1 -9.51 6.72 -2.56
CA MET A 1 -8.94 6.19 -3.82
C MET A 1 -8.19 7.28 -4.57
N ILE A 2 -7.10 6.91 -5.23
CA ILE A 2 -6.28 7.83 -6.03
C ILE A 2 -6.37 7.38 -7.49
N GLU A 3 -6.64 8.31 -8.38
CA GLU A 3 -6.62 8.06 -9.82
C GLU A 3 -5.17 8.00 -10.32
N THR A 4 -4.85 6.95 -11.10
CA THR A 4 -3.45 6.60 -11.44
C THR A 4 -2.77 7.59 -12.38
N LYS A 5 -3.49 8.25 -13.30
CA LYS A 5 -2.92 9.20 -14.26
C LYS A 5 -2.66 10.56 -13.60
N SER A 6 -3.65 11.13 -12.93
CA SER A 6 -3.53 12.44 -12.29
C SER A 6 -2.85 12.37 -10.92
N ASN A 7 -2.74 11.19 -10.31
CA ASN A 7 -2.31 10.98 -8.93
C ASN A 7 -3.15 11.73 -7.88
N LYS A 8 -4.38 12.13 -8.23
CA LYS A 8 -5.29 12.87 -7.34
C LYS A 8 -6.22 11.93 -6.60
N VAL A 9 -6.58 12.29 -5.39
CA VAL A 9 -7.65 11.66 -4.62
C VAL A 9 -8.98 11.99 -5.29
N VAL A 10 -9.70 10.97 -5.76
CA VAL A 10 -11.02 11.11 -6.39
C VAL A 10 -12.16 10.75 -5.43
N ALA A 11 -11.89 9.91 -4.45
CA ALA A 11 -12.84 9.58 -3.39
C ALA A 11 -12.09 9.12 -2.14
N PHE A 12 -12.67 9.36 -0.97
CA PHE A 12 -12.17 8.83 0.30
C PHE A 12 -13.34 8.44 1.20
N PHE A 13 -13.07 7.49 2.10
CA PHE A 13 -14.03 7.02 3.08
C PHE A 13 -13.32 6.84 4.43
N VAL A 14 -13.92 7.35 5.50
CA VAL A 14 -13.42 7.18 6.86
C VAL A 14 -14.18 6.04 7.50
N ALA A 15 -13.57 4.87 7.56
CA ALA A 15 -14.14 3.71 8.23
C ALA A 15 -13.84 3.73 9.72
N GLU A 16 -14.86 3.46 10.53
CA GLU A 16 -14.76 3.32 11.97
C GLU A 16 -14.94 1.86 12.39
N LYS A 17 -14.32 1.48 13.51
CA LYS A 17 -14.45 0.11 14.03
C LYS A 17 -15.90 -0.24 14.36
N SER A 18 -16.72 0.76 14.76
CA SER A 18 -18.14 0.61 15.04
C SER A 18 -18.99 0.24 13.82
N MET A 19 -18.49 0.48 12.60
CA MET A 19 -19.18 0.16 11.35
C MET A 19 -19.01 -1.30 10.92
N VAL A 20 -18.13 -2.05 11.59
CA VAL A 20 -17.79 -3.43 11.24
C VAL A 20 -17.65 -4.33 12.46
N GLU A 21 -17.86 -5.63 12.29
CA GLU A 21 -17.74 -6.63 13.37
C GLU A 21 -16.33 -6.66 13.98
N TYR A 22 -15.30 -6.64 13.13
CA TYR A 22 -13.89 -6.64 13.54
C TYR A 22 -13.02 -5.86 12.56
N SER A 23 -11.84 -5.41 13.01
CA SER A 23 -10.98 -4.49 12.25
C SER A 23 -10.57 -4.99 10.87
N GLY A 24 -10.43 -6.30 10.66
CA GLY A 24 -10.10 -6.88 9.35
C GLY A 24 -11.19 -6.68 8.29
N LYS A 25 -12.41 -6.33 8.69
CA LYS A 25 -13.50 -5.98 7.78
C LYS A 25 -13.54 -4.50 7.37
N MET A 26 -12.72 -3.64 8.00
CA MET A 26 -12.76 -2.19 7.70
C MET A 26 -12.31 -1.88 6.27
N GLU A 27 -11.25 -2.52 5.79
CA GLU A 27 -10.72 -2.29 4.45
C GLU A 27 -11.69 -2.72 3.34
N PRO A 28 -12.23 -3.95 3.30
CA PRO A 28 -13.22 -4.34 2.29
C PRO A 28 -14.51 -3.51 2.40
N PHE A 29 -14.96 -3.16 3.62
CA PHE A 29 -16.11 -2.30 3.83
C PHE A 29 -15.91 -0.91 3.20
N ALA A 30 -14.78 -0.25 3.50
CA ALA A 30 -14.44 1.04 2.93
C ALA A 30 -14.28 0.97 1.40
N THR A 31 -13.69 -0.12 0.90
CA THR A 31 -13.52 -0.33 -0.55
C THR A 31 -14.88 -0.45 -1.24
N LYS A 32 -15.82 -1.24 -0.68
CA LYS A 32 -17.19 -1.35 -1.24
C LYS A 32 -17.91 -0.01 -1.23
N ALA A 33 -17.84 0.73 -0.12
CA ALA A 33 -18.46 2.06 0.00
C ALA A 33 -17.92 3.05 -1.06
N LEU A 34 -16.61 3.05 -1.30
CA LEU A 34 -15.98 3.90 -2.31
C LEU A 34 -16.38 3.52 -3.74
N LEU A 35 -16.48 2.23 -4.04
CA LEU A 35 -16.93 1.78 -5.36
C LEU A 35 -18.39 2.18 -5.62
N ILE A 36 -19.25 2.11 -4.61
CA ILE A 36 -20.65 2.56 -4.68
C ILE A 36 -20.70 4.07 -4.89
N GLN A 37 -19.90 4.85 -4.16
CA GLN A 37 -19.83 6.30 -4.30
C GLN A 37 -19.42 6.69 -5.73
N LEU A 38 -18.33 6.12 -6.24
CA LEU A 38 -17.84 6.40 -7.59
C LEU A 38 -18.86 6.03 -8.67
N HIS A 39 -19.56 4.94 -8.50
CA HIS A 39 -20.62 4.53 -9.41
C HIS A 39 -21.79 5.54 -9.42
N ARG A 40 -22.21 6.04 -8.26
CA ARG A 40 -23.26 7.10 -8.15
C ARG A 40 -22.82 8.40 -8.83
N GLU A 41 -21.54 8.71 -8.77
CA GLU A 41 -20.94 9.88 -9.45
C GLU A 41 -20.65 9.60 -10.94
N LYS A 42 -21.13 8.47 -11.49
CA LYS A 42 -20.93 8.03 -12.89
C LYS A 42 -19.47 7.87 -13.28
N ILE A 43 -18.62 7.57 -12.31
CA ILE A 43 -17.20 7.23 -12.53
C ILE A 43 -17.08 5.72 -12.64
N ASP A 44 -16.70 5.24 -13.84
CA ASP A 44 -16.52 3.82 -14.10
C ASP A 44 -15.09 3.38 -13.74
N VAL A 45 -14.98 2.57 -12.70
CA VAL A 45 -13.69 1.99 -12.26
C VAL A 45 -13.40 0.75 -13.10
N ARG A 46 -12.31 0.76 -13.86
CA ARG A 46 -11.87 -0.36 -14.70
C ARG A 46 -10.79 -1.21 -14.03
N VAL A 47 -9.89 -0.57 -13.30
CA VAL A 47 -8.79 -1.21 -12.61
C VAL A 47 -8.74 -0.70 -11.18
N LEU A 48 -8.62 -1.61 -10.22
CA LEU A 48 -8.43 -1.30 -8.81
C LEU A 48 -7.14 -1.97 -8.33
N THR A 49 -6.19 -1.18 -7.82
CA THR A 49 -4.96 -1.70 -7.22
C THR A 49 -5.02 -1.54 -5.71
N THR A 50 -4.75 -2.62 -5.00
CA THR A 50 -4.71 -2.64 -3.54
C THR A 50 -3.48 -3.38 -3.03
N ASP A 51 -3.24 -3.30 -1.74
CA ASP A 51 -2.34 -4.20 -1.06
C ASP A 51 -2.84 -5.65 -1.21
N ARG A 52 -1.96 -6.61 -1.00
CA ARG A 52 -2.28 -8.03 -1.10
C ARG A 52 -3.18 -8.47 0.06
N SER A 53 -4.45 -8.05 0.04
CA SER A 53 -5.47 -8.35 1.05
C SER A 53 -6.42 -9.45 0.55
N GLY A 54 -6.47 -10.59 1.25
CA GLY A 54 -7.40 -11.67 0.93
C GLY A 54 -8.87 -11.27 1.08
N ALA A 55 -9.17 -10.38 2.03
CA ALA A 55 -10.52 -9.89 2.28
C ALA A 55 -11.00 -8.98 1.13
N VAL A 56 -10.13 -8.12 0.60
CA VAL A 56 -10.46 -7.30 -0.58
C VAL A 56 -10.56 -8.16 -1.84
N LYS A 57 -9.71 -9.20 -1.97
CA LYS A 57 -9.82 -10.15 -3.09
C LYS A 57 -11.18 -10.84 -3.12
N SER A 58 -11.67 -11.32 -1.97
CA SER A 58 -13.01 -11.91 -1.87
C SER A 58 -14.09 -10.90 -2.23
N LEU A 59 -14.04 -9.69 -1.66
CA LEU A 59 -14.98 -8.61 -2.02
C LEU A 59 -15.00 -8.35 -3.53
N MET A 60 -13.85 -8.30 -4.19
CA MET A 60 -13.80 -8.02 -5.63
C MET A 60 -14.39 -9.15 -6.47
N THR A 61 -14.32 -10.40 -5.99
CA THR A 61 -15.03 -11.53 -6.62
C THR A 61 -16.54 -11.29 -6.57
N ASP A 62 -17.07 -10.92 -5.39
CA ASP A 62 -18.50 -10.66 -5.20
C ASP A 62 -18.97 -9.44 -6.01
N VAL A 63 -18.20 -8.36 -5.99
CA VAL A 63 -18.48 -7.14 -6.79
C VAL A 63 -18.52 -7.46 -8.28
N ASN A 64 -17.58 -8.24 -8.78
CA ASN A 64 -17.57 -8.59 -10.21
C ASN A 64 -18.72 -9.49 -10.60
N LYS A 65 -19.18 -10.39 -9.73
CA LYS A 65 -20.40 -11.17 -9.94
C LYS A 65 -21.63 -10.27 -9.99
N GLU A 66 -21.79 -9.33 -9.03
CA GLU A 66 -22.87 -8.34 -9.05
C GLU A 66 -22.86 -7.47 -10.34
N ARG A 67 -21.67 -7.17 -10.87
CA ARG A 67 -21.50 -6.40 -12.13
C ARG A 67 -21.89 -7.21 -13.35
N GLU A 68 -21.53 -8.49 -13.40
CA GLU A 68 -21.89 -9.42 -14.47
C GLU A 68 -23.41 -9.56 -14.57
N GLU A 69 -24.11 -9.74 -13.45
CA GLU A 69 -25.57 -9.78 -13.38
C GLU A 69 -26.24 -8.50 -13.94
N LYS A 70 -25.52 -7.35 -13.86
CA LYS A 70 -25.96 -6.05 -14.39
C LYS A 70 -25.42 -5.74 -15.78
N LEU A 71 -24.79 -6.69 -16.46
CA LEU A 71 -24.13 -6.51 -17.77
C LEU A 71 -23.07 -5.40 -17.78
N LEU A 72 -22.43 -5.14 -16.64
CA LEU A 72 -21.34 -4.20 -16.50
C LEU A 72 -19.99 -4.93 -16.64
N PRO A 73 -19.00 -4.31 -17.27
CA PRO A 73 -17.67 -4.92 -17.40
C PRO A 73 -17.03 -5.11 -16.04
N PRO A 74 -16.28 -6.22 -15.83
CA PRO A 74 -15.63 -6.50 -14.56
C PRO A 74 -14.53 -5.46 -14.24
N ILE A 75 -14.29 -5.24 -12.95
CA ILE A 75 -13.18 -4.45 -12.46
C ILE A 75 -11.96 -5.36 -12.34
N LYS A 76 -10.88 -5.05 -13.05
CA LYS A 76 -9.62 -5.77 -12.92
C LYS A 76 -8.98 -5.44 -11.57
N HIS A 77 -8.92 -6.41 -10.67
CA HIS A 77 -8.28 -6.23 -9.36
C HIS A 77 -6.79 -6.58 -9.44
N CYS A 78 -5.93 -5.61 -9.16
CA CYS A 78 -4.48 -5.73 -9.19
C CYS A 78 -3.88 -5.65 -7.78
N PHE A 79 -2.75 -6.34 -7.58
CA PHE A 79 -1.95 -6.24 -6.37
C PHE A 79 -0.71 -5.38 -6.59
N ASP A 80 -0.30 -4.67 -5.53
CA ASP A 80 0.94 -3.91 -5.52
C ASP A 80 2.17 -4.85 -5.51
N GLY A 81 2.99 -4.74 -6.56
CA GLY A 81 4.24 -5.50 -6.69
C GLY A 81 5.26 -5.24 -5.58
N TRP A 82 5.20 -4.06 -4.91
CA TRP A 82 6.08 -3.75 -3.79
C TRP A 82 5.83 -4.66 -2.58
N HIS A 83 4.55 -4.86 -2.22
CA HIS A 83 4.18 -5.75 -1.11
C HIS A 83 4.56 -7.21 -1.41
N PHE A 84 4.42 -7.65 -2.65
CA PHE A 84 4.89 -8.95 -3.09
C PHE A 84 6.41 -9.08 -2.94
N SER A 85 7.17 -8.17 -3.55
CA SER A 85 8.64 -8.13 -3.46
C SER A 85 9.11 -8.14 -2.02
N LYS A 86 8.55 -7.28 -1.16
CA LYS A 86 8.88 -7.21 0.27
C LYS A 86 8.63 -8.54 0.99
N SER A 87 7.55 -9.25 0.66
CA SER A 87 7.24 -10.55 1.28
C SER A 87 8.24 -11.63 0.87
N VAL A 88 8.63 -11.67 -0.40
CA VAL A 88 9.67 -12.58 -0.91
C VAL A 88 11.00 -12.32 -0.21
N LEU A 89 11.43 -11.05 -0.20
CA LEU A 89 12.72 -10.67 0.40
C LEU A 89 12.76 -10.93 1.91
N LYS A 90 11.66 -10.77 2.62
CA LYS A 90 11.55 -11.09 4.05
C LYS A 90 11.84 -12.57 4.32
N ASP A 91 11.33 -13.47 3.47
CA ASP A 91 11.55 -14.90 3.63
C ASP A 91 12.99 -15.29 3.24
N ILE A 92 13.55 -14.70 2.18
CA ILE A 92 14.96 -14.90 1.82
C ILE A 92 15.87 -14.41 2.95
N TRP A 93 15.58 -13.24 3.53
CA TRP A 93 16.35 -12.67 4.62
C TRP A 93 16.33 -13.56 5.88
N LYS A 94 15.15 -14.12 6.19
CA LYS A 94 15.02 -15.11 7.28
C LYS A 94 15.83 -16.36 6.99
N ALA A 95 15.76 -16.88 5.75
CA ALA A 95 16.51 -18.06 5.35
C ALA A 95 18.04 -17.82 5.39
N ALA A 96 18.51 -16.63 4.98
CA ALA A 96 19.93 -16.26 4.98
C ALA A 96 20.58 -16.28 6.37
N LYS A 97 19.79 -16.23 7.45
CA LYS A 97 20.29 -16.39 8.84
C LYS A 97 20.67 -17.83 9.19
N LEU A 98 20.24 -18.81 8.42
CA LEU A 98 20.57 -20.21 8.64
C LEU A 98 21.99 -20.50 8.15
N LYS A 99 22.81 -21.20 8.95
CA LYS A 99 24.23 -21.49 8.66
C LYS A 99 24.46 -22.05 7.24
N LYS A 100 23.58 -22.91 6.73
CA LYS A 100 23.67 -23.51 5.39
C LYS A 100 23.08 -22.63 4.27
N CYS A 101 22.60 -21.42 4.58
CA CYS A 101 21.90 -20.53 3.63
C CYS A 101 22.49 -19.12 3.59
N ILE A 102 23.62 -18.86 4.22
CA ILE A 102 24.26 -17.51 4.31
C ILE A 102 24.46 -16.89 2.91
N ALA A 103 24.78 -17.72 1.91
CA ALA A 103 24.95 -17.29 0.52
C ALA A 103 23.70 -16.54 -0.05
N LEU A 104 22.49 -16.80 0.48
CA LEU A 104 21.28 -16.08 0.06
C LEU A 104 21.33 -14.57 0.35
N GLY A 105 22.11 -14.17 1.35
CA GLY A 105 22.25 -12.76 1.72
C GLY A 105 22.77 -11.90 0.57
N SER A 106 23.75 -12.38 -0.19
CA SER A 106 24.32 -11.70 -1.35
C SER A 106 23.35 -11.58 -2.54
N TRP A 107 22.32 -12.45 -2.59
CA TRP A 107 21.34 -12.49 -3.66
C TRP A 107 20.13 -11.54 -3.44
N ILE A 108 19.90 -11.05 -2.23
CA ILE A 108 18.70 -10.26 -1.87
C ILE A 108 18.48 -9.09 -2.82
N LYS A 109 19.52 -8.28 -3.09
CA LYS A 109 19.45 -7.13 -4.00
C LYS A 109 19.11 -7.54 -5.43
N SER A 110 19.74 -8.62 -5.92
CA SER A 110 19.51 -9.14 -7.27
C SER A 110 18.10 -9.70 -7.42
N VAL A 111 17.62 -10.48 -6.46
CA VAL A 111 16.23 -10.98 -6.44
C VAL A 111 15.24 -9.83 -6.44
N LYS A 112 15.46 -8.79 -5.61
CA LYS A 112 14.62 -7.59 -5.62
C LYS A 112 14.54 -6.97 -7.02
N ASN A 113 15.69 -6.73 -7.63
CA ASN A 113 15.75 -6.09 -8.94
C ASN A 113 15.07 -6.94 -10.01
N GLN A 114 15.27 -8.26 -9.98
CA GLN A 114 14.67 -9.17 -10.96
C GLN A 114 13.15 -9.28 -10.78
N VAL A 115 12.63 -9.27 -9.55
CA VAL A 115 11.18 -9.23 -9.31
C VAL A 115 10.56 -7.98 -9.94
N TRP A 116 11.19 -6.81 -9.76
CA TRP A 116 10.71 -5.57 -10.36
C TRP A 116 10.82 -5.59 -11.89
N TYR A 117 11.93 -6.11 -12.40
CA TYR A 117 12.13 -6.27 -13.84
C TYR A 117 11.04 -7.17 -14.45
N ALA A 118 10.76 -8.31 -13.82
CA ALA A 118 9.74 -9.25 -14.29
C ALA A 118 8.34 -8.61 -14.33
N ILE A 119 7.92 -7.92 -13.25
CA ILE A 119 6.63 -7.21 -13.20
C ILE A 119 6.54 -6.13 -14.28
N GLY A 120 7.63 -5.38 -14.50
CA GLY A 120 7.67 -4.30 -15.49
C GLY A 120 7.71 -4.76 -16.94
N ASN A 121 8.17 -5.98 -17.22
CA ASN A 121 8.44 -6.48 -18.57
C ASN A 121 7.60 -7.70 -18.99
N CYS A 122 6.63 -8.12 -18.17
CA CYS A 122 5.78 -9.27 -18.51
C CYS A 122 4.73 -8.97 -19.59
N GLY A 123 4.56 -7.71 -19.98
CA GLY A 123 3.62 -7.33 -21.05
C GLY A 123 2.16 -7.75 -20.81
N GLY A 124 1.73 -7.83 -19.55
CA GLY A 124 0.38 -8.30 -19.20
C GLY A 124 0.22 -9.82 -19.16
N ASN A 125 1.25 -10.60 -19.52
CA ASN A 125 1.20 -12.06 -19.53
C ASN A 125 1.59 -12.65 -18.17
N ALA A 126 0.64 -13.32 -17.52
CA ALA A 126 0.83 -13.90 -16.18
C ALA A 126 1.72 -15.14 -16.18
N ASP A 127 1.69 -15.92 -17.24
CA ASP A 127 2.50 -17.15 -17.34
C ASP A 127 3.95 -16.76 -17.62
N TYR A 128 4.17 -15.76 -18.51
CA TYR A 128 5.50 -15.18 -18.72
C TYR A 128 6.09 -14.59 -17.42
N LEU A 129 5.28 -13.81 -16.66
CA LEU A 129 5.68 -13.31 -15.36
C LEU A 129 6.08 -14.43 -14.39
N THR A 130 5.29 -15.52 -14.37
CA THR A 130 5.55 -16.67 -13.51
C THR A 130 6.87 -17.35 -13.86
N GLU A 131 7.13 -17.57 -15.14
CA GLU A 131 8.40 -18.14 -15.61
C GLU A 131 9.59 -17.26 -15.24
N MET A 132 9.49 -15.93 -15.46
CA MET A 132 10.55 -14.98 -15.09
C MET A 132 10.83 -14.99 -13.58
N ILE A 133 9.80 -15.10 -12.75
CA ILE A 133 9.95 -15.17 -11.28
C ILE A 133 10.62 -16.50 -10.86
N LEU A 134 10.21 -17.63 -11.43
CA LEU A 134 10.80 -18.94 -11.11
C LEU A 134 12.23 -19.08 -11.62
N ALA A 135 12.54 -18.48 -12.78
CA ALA A 135 13.89 -18.45 -13.33
C ALA A 135 14.91 -17.73 -12.43
N ILE A 136 14.49 -16.92 -11.46
CA ILE A 136 15.37 -16.29 -10.46
C ILE A 136 16.17 -17.37 -9.70
N ALA A 137 15.54 -18.49 -9.33
CA ALA A 137 16.21 -19.55 -8.61
C ALA A 137 17.21 -20.32 -9.50
N GLN A 138 16.86 -20.53 -10.76
CA GLN A 138 17.73 -21.16 -11.75
C GLN A 138 18.93 -20.25 -12.07
N HIS A 139 18.70 -18.97 -12.29
CA HIS A 139 19.76 -17.98 -12.46
C HIS A 139 20.71 -17.93 -11.27
N ALA A 140 20.20 -17.97 -10.04
CA ALA A 140 21.02 -18.00 -8.84
C ALA A 140 21.87 -19.29 -8.70
N ALA A 141 21.54 -20.34 -9.46
CA ALA A 141 22.31 -21.57 -9.57
C ALA A 141 23.23 -21.62 -10.80
N GLY A 142 23.35 -20.51 -11.55
CA GLY A 142 24.20 -20.42 -12.75
C GLY A 142 23.57 -20.95 -14.03
N ILE A 143 22.24 -21.20 -14.01
CA ILE A 143 21.49 -21.64 -15.18
C ILE A 143 20.83 -20.43 -15.83
N HIS A 144 21.15 -20.17 -17.11
CA HIS A 144 20.69 -18.96 -17.81
C HIS A 144 19.79 -19.28 -19.02
N GLU A 145 19.68 -20.56 -19.39
CA GLU A 145 18.79 -21.05 -20.43
C GLU A 145 17.71 -21.92 -19.80
N PHE A 146 16.49 -21.77 -20.28
CA PHE A 146 15.28 -22.38 -19.71
C PHE A 146 14.46 -23.04 -20.83
N PRO A 147 14.96 -24.14 -21.45
CA PRO A 147 14.34 -24.75 -22.61
C PRO A 147 12.90 -25.23 -22.34
N ASP A 148 12.62 -25.66 -21.10
CA ASP A 148 11.30 -26.14 -20.69
C ASP A 148 10.26 -25.04 -20.50
N ASN A 149 10.67 -23.79 -20.39
CA ASN A 149 9.75 -22.66 -20.31
C ASN A 149 9.07 -22.40 -21.64
N GLN A 150 7.83 -21.90 -21.64
CA GLN A 150 7.11 -21.55 -22.85
C GLN A 150 7.51 -20.15 -23.36
N TYR A 151 7.62 -19.18 -22.46
CA TYR A 151 7.80 -17.76 -22.79
C TYR A 151 9.18 -17.23 -22.48
N PHE A 152 9.76 -17.57 -21.32
CA PHE A 152 11.06 -17.07 -20.87
C PHE A 152 12.16 -18.11 -21.10
N LYS A 153 12.70 -18.14 -22.31
CA LYS A 153 13.66 -19.18 -22.75
C LYS A 153 15.09 -18.97 -22.24
N ALA A 154 15.49 -17.72 -21.97
CA ALA A 154 16.82 -17.38 -21.49
C ALA A 154 16.83 -16.06 -20.71
N CYS A 155 17.89 -15.83 -19.94
CA CYS A 155 18.11 -14.54 -19.28
C CYS A 155 18.33 -13.41 -20.31
N HIS A 156 17.82 -12.22 -20.02
CA HIS A 156 17.93 -11.05 -20.90
C HIS A 156 19.24 -10.26 -20.76
N HIS A 157 20.17 -10.72 -19.94
CA HIS A 157 21.50 -10.10 -19.85
C HIS A 157 22.49 -10.79 -20.80
N GLY A 158 23.52 -10.06 -21.21
CA GLY A 158 24.64 -10.61 -21.97
C GLY A 158 25.54 -11.52 -21.12
N PRO A 159 26.66 -11.99 -21.69
CA PRO A 159 27.65 -12.76 -20.97
C PRO A 159 28.04 -12.08 -19.65
N LEU A 160 28.24 -12.87 -18.60
CA LEU A 160 28.70 -12.36 -17.32
C LEU A 160 30.22 -12.22 -17.37
N GLU A 161 30.69 -11.00 -17.44
CA GLU A 161 32.11 -10.66 -17.47
C GLU A 161 32.62 -10.30 -16.05
N GLY A 162 33.92 -10.52 -15.81
CA GLY A 162 34.62 -10.11 -14.61
C GLY A 162 34.52 -11.08 -13.43
N VAL A 163 35.20 -10.69 -12.34
CA VAL A 163 35.24 -11.49 -11.11
C VAL A 163 33.90 -11.38 -10.37
N ARG A 164 33.32 -12.51 -10.08
CA ARG A 164 32.02 -12.57 -9.41
C ARG A 164 32.17 -12.52 -7.89
N ASP A 165 31.50 -11.60 -7.27
CA ASP A 165 31.42 -11.40 -5.82
C ASP A 165 30.31 -12.22 -5.12
N LYS A 166 29.44 -12.88 -5.90
CA LYS A 166 28.30 -13.66 -5.39
C LYS A 166 28.48 -15.15 -5.69
N PRO A 167 28.45 -16.03 -4.69
CA PRO A 167 28.53 -17.46 -4.93
C PRO A 167 27.27 -17.98 -5.62
N TRP A 168 27.45 -18.86 -6.61
CA TRP A 168 26.36 -19.64 -7.17
C TRP A 168 25.77 -20.59 -6.14
N LEU A 169 24.45 -20.75 -6.15
CA LEU A 169 23.79 -21.74 -5.30
C LEU A 169 23.87 -23.10 -5.96
N LYS A 170 24.26 -24.13 -5.21
CA LYS A 170 24.17 -25.51 -5.72
C LYS A 170 22.71 -25.90 -5.85
N VAL A 171 22.29 -26.37 -7.03
CA VAL A 171 20.94 -26.90 -7.29
C VAL A 171 20.60 -27.96 -6.24
N GLY A 172 19.39 -27.91 -5.70
CA GLY A 172 18.91 -28.83 -4.66
C GLY A 172 19.47 -28.59 -3.26
N SER A 173 20.45 -27.68 -3.07
CA SER A 173 20.93 -27.30 -1.73
C SER A 173 19.82 -26.67 -0.91
N LEU A 174 20.01 -26.62 0.43
CA LEU A 174 19.04 -25.97 1.32
C LEU A 174 18.80 -24.50 0.93
N ALA A 175 19.86 -23.76 0.59
CA ALA A 175 19.76 -22.38 0.14
C ALA A 175 18.90 -22.24 -1.14
N HIS A 176 19.16 -23.08 -2.15
CA HIS A 176 18.37 -23.10 -3.38
C HIS A 176 16.89 -23.46 -3.11
N LYS A 177 16.62 -24.51 -2.33
CA LYS A 177 15.26 -24.90 -1.94
C LYS A 177 14.52 -23.79 -1.19
N LYS A 178 15.21 -23.05 -0.29
CA LYS A 178 14.63 -21.90 0.42
C LYS A 178 14.34 -20.73 -0.51
N LEU A 179 15.18 -20.48 -1.52
CA LEU A 179 14.91 -19.45 -2.55
C LEU A 179 13.67 -19.83 -3.38
N VAL A 180 13.60 -21.07 -3.88
CA VAL A 180 12.42 -21.56 -4.61
C VAL A 180 11.16 -21.41 -3.77
N LEU A 181 11.20 -21.81 -2.49
CA LEU A 181 10.06 -21.69 -1.60
C LEU A 181 9.66 -20.22 -1.36
N ALA A 182 10.63 -19.31 -1.23
CA ALA A 182 10.37 -17.88 -1.08
C ALA A 182 9.69 -17.29 -2.31
N LEU A 183 10.04 -17.73 -3.51
CA LEU A 183 9.43 -17.29 -4.77
C LEU A 183 8.02 -17.86 -4.95
N ARG A 184 7.84 -19.16 -4.73
CA ARG A 184 6.56 -19.85 -4.91
C ARG A 184 5.55 -19.53 -3.81
N GLY A 185 6.01 -19.34 -2.59
CA GLY A 185 5.18 -19.33 -1.39
C GLY A 185 4.67 -20.73 -1.00
N TYR A 186 4.06 -20.82 0.18
CA TYR A 186 3.46 -22.07 0.63
C TYR A 186 2.30 -22.49 -0.29
N LYS A 187 2.31 -23.74 -0.77
CA LYS A 187 1.32 -24.27 -1.73
C LYS A 187 1.10 -23.35 -2.94
N ASP A 188 2.19 -22.79 -3.45
CA ASP A 188 2.18 -21.88 -4.62
C ASP A 188 1.31 -20.62 -4.47
N SER A 189 1.06 -20.21 -3.23
CA SER A 189 0.19 -19.07 -2.93
C SER A 189 0.65 -17.76 -3.60
N ARG A 190 1.98 -17.56 -3.74
CA ARG A 190 2.52 -16.37 -4.41
C ARG A 190 2.38 -16.44 -5.93
N LEU A 191 2.56 -17.61 -6.52
CA LEU A 191 2.39 -17.79 -7.97
C LEU A 191 0.95 -17.51 -8.41
N LYS A 192 -0.03 -17.92 -7.59
CA LYS A 192 -1.47 -17.63 -7.84
C LYS A 192 -1.76 -16.12 -7.84
N ASP A 193 -1.00 -15.34 -7.07
CA ASP A 193 -1.20 -13.90 -6.98
C ASP A 193 -0.51 -13.12 -8.13
N LEU A 194 0.47 -13.72 -8.85
CA LEU A 194 1.18 -13.05 -9.95
C LEU A 194 0.23 -12.60 -11.06
N ARG A 195 -0.87 -13.33 -11.29
CA ARG A 195 -1.91 -12.95 -12.27
C ARG A 195 -2.53 -11.57 -11.99
N GLN A 196 -2.47 -11.11 -10.74
CA GLN A 196 -2.99 -9.80 -10.33
C GLN A 196 -1.90 -8.70 -10.32
N MET A 197 -0.67 -8.99 -10.82
CA MET A 197 0.44 -8.02 -10.84
C MET A 197 0.91 -7.65 -12.25
N THR A 198 0.27 -8.19 -13.28
CA THR A 198 0.69 -8.04 -14.67
C THR A 198 0.56 -6.62 -15.22
N GLU A 199 -0.23 -5.75 -14.58
CA GLU A 199 -0.45 -4.37 -15.00
C GLU A 199 0.62 -3.39 -14.48
N ASN A 200 1.64 -3.86 -13.75
CA ASN A 200 2.69 -3.02 -13.17
C ASN A 200 2.14 -1.80 -12.40
N GLN A 201 1.04 -1.99 -11.67
CA GLN A 201 0.40 -0.93 -10.90
C GLN A 201 0.99 -0.84 -9.48
N HIS A 202 1.03 0.37 -8.92
CA HIS A 202 1.67 0.66 -7.64
C HIS A 202 0.79 1.49 -6.73
N THR A 203 0.85 1.20 -5.42
CA THR A 203 0.18 1.97 -4.37
C THR A 203 1.05 3.06 -3.75
N SER A 204 2.23 3.35 -4.32
CA SER A 204 3.19 4.33 -3.77
C SER A 204 2.61 5.74 -3.59
N LYS A 205 1.59 6.11 -4.38
CA LYS A 205 0.88 7.39 -4.22
C LYS A 205 -0.01 7.40 -2.98
N ASN A 206 -0.54 6.25 -2.59
CA ASN A 206 -1.25 6.11 -1.32
C ASN A 206 -0.32 6.35 -0.13
N GLU A 207 0.95 5.90 -0.20
CA GLU A 207 1.93 6.20 0.85
C GLU A 207 2.22 7.71 0.96
N GLN A 208 2.28 8.43 -0.18
CA GLN A 208 2.42 9.89 -0.18
C GLN A 208 1.21 10.57 0.47
N LEU A 209 0.00 10.15 0.13
CA LEU A 209 -1.23 10.63 0.77
C LEU A 209 -1.23 10.30 2.26
N ASN A 210 -0.84 9.08 2.65
CA ASN A 210 -0.77 8.67 4.06
C ASN A 210 0.20 9.55 4.87
N ASN A 211 1.30 10.02 4.27
CA ASN A 211 2.20 10.96 4.92
C ASN A 211 1.51 12.31 5.18
N VAL A 212 0.76 12.85 4.20
CA VAL A 212 -0.03 14.08 4.38
C VAL A 212 -1.14 13.85 5.42
N HIS A 213 -1.82 12.73 5.36
CA HIS A 213 -2.86 12.35 6.30
C HIS A 213 -2.34 12.25 7.75
N ASN A 214 -1.14 11.69 7.95
CA ASN A 214 -0.52 11.61 9.28
C ASN A 214 -0.17 13.00 9.86
N ILE A 215 0.04 14.02 9.03
CA ILE A 215 0.22 15.41 9.49
C ILE A 215 -1.12 15.97 9.98
N CYS A 216 -2.20 15.76 9.23
CA CYS A 216 -3.54 16.24 9.59
C CYS A 216 -4.16 15.43 10.72
N MET A 217 -3.90 14.13 10.77
CA MET A 217 -4.48 13.17 11.72
C MET A 217 -3.41 12.20 12.24
N PRO A 218 -2.60 12.61 13.23
CA PRO A 218 -1.57 11.78 13.83
C PRO A 218 -2.16 10.50 14.44
N LYS A 219 -1.52 9.35 14.22
CA LYS A 219 -2.01 8.01 14.62
C LYS A 219 -2.18 7.82 16.13
N HIS A 220 -1.46 8.60 16.93
CA HIS A 220 -1.51 8.52 18.41
C HIS A 220 -2.61 9.38 19.03
N THR A 221 -3.34 10.15 18.22
CA THR A 221 -4.41 11.03 18.68
C THR A 221 -5.75 10.48 18.22
N PHE A 222 -6.70 10.38 19.16
CA PHE A 222 -8.08 10.04 18.83
C PHE A 222 -8.82 11.26 18.30
N PHE A 223 -9.56 11.08 17.24
CA PHE A 223 -10.46 12.08 16.66
C PHE A 223 -11.86 11.50 16.56
N GLY A 224 -12.86 12.27 16.95
CA GLY A 224 -14.26 11.89 16.73
C GLY A 224 -14.60 11.81 15.22
N PRO A 225 -15.72 11.16 14.86
CA PRO A 225 -16.07 10.88 13.45
C PRO A 225 -16.07 12.10 12.55
N VAL A 226 -16.67 13.21 12.99
CA VAL A 226 -16.73 14.47 12.23
C VAL A 226 -15.33 15.05 12.05
N GLN A 227 -14.54 15.12 13.13
CA GLN A 227 -13.17 15.64 13.08
C GLN A 227 -12.27 14.80 12.17
N ALA A 228 -12.37 13.46 12.22
CA ALA A 228 -11.62 12.57 11.38
C ALA A 228 -11.95 12.79 9.90
N ARG A 229 -13.24 12.97 9.57
CA ARG A 229 -13.68 13.23 8.21
C ARG A 229 -13.19 14.59 7.69
N VAL A 230 -13.33 15.68 8.46
CA VAL A 230 -12.81 17.00 8.11
C VAL A 230 -11.30 16.93 7.86
N ARG A 231 -10.54 16.29 8.75
CA ARG A 231 -9.08 16.14 8.61
C ARG A 231 -8.68 15.32 7.40
N ALA A 232 -9.45 14.27 7.07
CA ALA A 232 -9.23 13.49 5.85
C ALA A 232 -9.50 14.33 4.58
N CYS A 233 -10.55 15.18 4.60
CA CYS A 233 -10.81 16.17 3.55
C CYS A 233 -9.62 17.12 3.34
N LEU A 234 -9.13 17.74 4.41
CA LEU A 234 -8.00 18.67 4.35
C LEU A 234 -6.73 17.97 3.81
N ALA A 235 -6.48 16.73 4.21
CA ALA A 235 -5.37 15.94 3.69
C ALA A 235 -5.52 15.65 2.18
N ALA A 236 -6.73 15.34 1.72
CA ALA A 236 -7.01 15.10 0.30
C ALA A 236 -6.82 16.38 -0.53
N ILE A 237 -7.28 17.52 -0.03
CA ILE A 237 -7.10 18.83 -0.69
C ILE A 237 -5.60 19.19 -0.76
N ASP A 238 -4.85 19.12 0.35
CA ASP A 238 -3.41 19.40 0.35
C ASP A 238 -2.65 18.47 -0.62
N HIS A 239 -3.02 17.19 -0.65
CA HIS A 239 -2.46 16.24 -1.60
C HIS A 239 -2.77 16.64 -3.05
N ASN A 240 -4.03 16.89 -3.36
CA ASN A 240 -4.47 17.20 -4.72
C ASN A 240 -3.87 18.51 -5.28
N CYS A 241 -3.69 19.52 -4.42
CA CYS A 241 -3.02 20.77 -4.80
C CYS A 241 -1.51 20.58 -5.01
N ASN A 242 -0.89 19.59 -4.37
CA ASN A 242 0.57 19.51 -4.25
C ASN A 242 1.23 18.26 -4.85
N VAL A 243 0.47 17.24 -5.27
CA VAL A 243 1.05 15.95 -5.71
C VAL A 243 1.88 16.08 -6.97
N ASN A 244 1.47 16.90 -7.92
CA ASN A 244 2.10 17.09 -9.23
C ASN A 244 2.93 18.37 -9.35
N ARG A 245 3.45 18.91 -8.23
CA ARG A 245 4.29 20.11 -8.26
C ARG A 245 5.49 19.92 -9.17
N PRO A 246 5.76 20.85 -10.11
CA PRO A 246 6.90 20.75 -11.01
C PRO A 246 8.24 20.92 -10.28
N ALA A 247 9.30 20.52 -10.94
CA ALA A 247 10.65 20.82 -10.49
C ALA A 247 10.92 22.34 -10.60
N LYS A 248 11.59 22.88 -9.59
CA LYS A 248 12.05 24.28 -9.60
C LYS A 248 13.17 24.43 -10.62
N LYS A 249 13.07 25.46 -11.45
CA LYS A 249 14.10 25.82 -12.44
C LYS A 249 14.90 27.04 -11.96
N ASP A 250 16.12 27.17 -12.48
CA ASP A 250 16.93 28.39 -12.38
C ASP A 250 16.54 29.42 -13.47
N VAL A 251 17.30 30.51 -13.56
CA VAL A 251 17.09 31.59 -14.54
C VAL A 251 17.30 31.15 -15.99
N ASP A 252 18.13 30.12 -16.19
CA ASP A 252 18.47 29.54 -17.50
C ASP A 252 17.52 28.42 -17.90
N GLY A 253 16.51 28.10 -17.07
CA GLY A 253 15.54 27.04 -17.32
C GLY A 253 15.97 25.64 -16.90
N ASN A 254 17.15 25.44 -16.31
CA ASN A 254 17.64 24.16 -15.87
C ASN A 254 16.99 23.72 -14.55
N ILE A 255 16.78 22.41 -14.38
CA ILE A 255 16.23 21.87 -13.14
C ILE A 255 17.24 22.02 -12.00
N ARG A 256 16.79 22.60 -10.89
CA ARG A 256 17.56 22.68 -9.65
C ARG A 256 17.49 21.37 -8.88
N TYR A 257 18.63 20.90 -8.40
CA TYR A 257 18.75 19.69 -7.59
C TYR A 257 19.21 20.00 -6.18
N GLN A 258 18.81 19.17 -5.23
CA GLN A 258 19.36 19.12 -3.89
C GLN A 258 20.09 17.78 -3.67
N LYS A 259 21.17 17.81 -2.90
CA LYS A 259 21.89 16.61 -2.48
C LYS A 259 21.13 15.93 -1.35
N LYS A 260 20.92 14.62 -1.46
CA LYS A 260 20.36 13.80 -0.39
C LYS A 260 21.29 12.65 -0.10
N VAL A 261 21.65 12.48 1.18
CA VAL A 261 22.43 11.33 1.64
C VAL A 261 21.53 10.08 1.59
N SER A 262 22.07 8.97 1.13
CA SER A 262 21.41 7.67 1.23
C SER A 262 21.15 7.30 2.70
N ARG A 263 20.16 6.45 2.95
CA ARG A 263 19.77 6.08 4.33
C ARG A 263 20.89 5.38 5.11
N ASP A 264 21.78 4.69 4.42
CA ASP A 264 22.95 3.99 4.96
C ASP A 264 24.21 4.89 5.04
N GLY A 265 24.11 6.16 4.62
CA GLY A 265 25.21 7.12 4.63
C GLY A 265 26.31 6.87 3.59
N THR A 266 26.13 5.90 2.69
CA THR A 266 27.20 5.43 1.80
C THR A 266 27.38 6.26 0.53
N HIS A 267 26.34 6.98 0.09
CA HIS A 267 26.38 7.78 -1.15
C HIS A 267 25.39 8.94 -1.14
N TYR A 268 25.62 9.90 -2.03
CA TYR A 268 24.71 11.01 -2.29
C TYR A 268 23.90 10.77 -3.56
N THR A 269 22.64 11.19 -3.54
CA THR A 269 21.77 11.24 -4.72
C THR A 269 21.32 12.66 -4.99
N ALA A 270 21.21 13.04 -6.26
CA ALA A 270 20.63 14.32 -6.67
C ALA A 270 19.10 14.13 -6.78
N ILE A 271 18.34 14.96 -6.06
CA ILE A 271 16.88 14.95 -6.12
C ILE A 271 16.41 16.30 -6.65
N PRO A 272 15.50 16.33 -7.66
CA PRO A 272 14.94 17.58 -8.14
C PRO A 272 14.25 18.36 -7.02
N LEU A 273 14.64 19.62 -6.85
CA LEU A 273 13.96 20.53 -5.93
C LEU A 273 12.61 20.91 -6.54
N LYS A 274 11.52 20.71 -5.79
CA LYS A 274 10.19 21.12 -6.25
C LYS A 274 9.89 22.57 -5.92
N VAL A 275 9.00 23.19 -6.70
CA VAL A 275 8.45 24.51 -6.34
C VAL A 275 7.78 24.44 -4.96
N PRO A 276 7.64 25.59 -4.22
CA PRO A 276 6.95 25.63 -2.95
C PRO A 276 5.56 24.98 -3.01
N LYS A 277 5.05 24.54 -1.87
CA LYS A 277 3.69 24.02 -1.78
C LYS A 277 2.67 25.14 -2.00
N ASP A 278 1.62 24.84 -2.75
CA ASP A 278 0.42 25.67 -2.81
C ASP A 278 -0.40 25.48 -1.53
N THR A 279 -0.55 26.54 -0.78
CA THR A 279 -1.36 26.61 0.45
C THR A 279 -2.53 27.59 0.32
N SER A 280 -2.77 28.17 -0.85
CA SER A 280 -3.83 29.14 -1.11
C SER A 280 -5.25 28.61 -0.81
N TRP A 281 -5.42 27.30 -0.94
CA TRP A 281 -6.66 26.61 -0.57
C TRP A 281 -7.07 26.82 0.89
N ARG A 282 -6.10 27.03 1.80
CA ARG A 282 -6.37 27.27 3.23
C ARG A 282 -7.08 28.62 3.42
N THR A 283 -6.57 29.66 2.76
CA THR A 283 -7.17 31.00 2.81
C THR A 283 -8.59 30.94 2.26
N LYS A 284 -8.81 30.30 1.11
CA LYS A 284 -10.14 30.15 0.51
C LYS A 284 -11.14 29.46 1.45
N ILE A 285 -10.72 28.35 2.10
CA ILE A 285 -11.58 27.67 3.08
C ILE A 285 -11.89 28.59 4.27
N MET A 286 -10.90 29.32 4.79
CA MET A 286 -11.11 30.24 5.90
C MET A 286 -12.05 31.39 5.54
N GLU A 287 -11.91 31.95 4.34
CA GLU A 287 -12.83 32.97 3.82
C GLU A 287 -14.27 32.46 3.76
N GLU A 288 -14.50 31.27 3.19
CA GLU A 288 -15.82 30.63 3.13
C GLU A 288 -16.41 30.34 4.53
N VAL A 289 -15.59 29.89 5.47
CA VAL A 289 -16.02 29.66 6.86
C VAL A 289 -16.43 30.98 7.53
N VAL A 290 -15.62 32.03 7.39
CA VAL A 290 -15.92 33.35 7.96
C VAL A 290 -17.21 33.91 7.37
N ASP A 291 -17.38 33.79 6.07
CA ASP A 291 -18.58 34.28 5.39
C ASP A 291 -19.83 33.47 5.76
N ALA A 292 -19.71 32.16 5.92
CA ALA A 292 -20.78 31.30 6.42
C ALA A 292 -21.22 31.71 7.84
N VAL A 293 -20.24 31.94 8.75
CA VAL A 293 -20.53 32.43 10.10
C VAL A 293 -21.21 33.78 10.10
N ARG A 294 -20.72 34.72 9.28
CA ARG A 294 -21.32 36.07 9.14
C ARG A 294 -22.78 36.04 8.65
N ARG A 295 -23.08 35.09 7.77
CA ARG A 295 -24.44 34.88 7.25
C ARG A 295 -25.36 34.13 8.24
N GLY A 296 -24.83 33.70 9.39
CA GLY A 296 -25.56 32.83 10.32
C GLY A 296 -25.86 31.45 9.75
N ALA A 297 -25.22 31.10 8.64
CA ALA A 297 -25.35 29.78 8.05
C ALA A 297 -24.52 28.77 8.86
N VAL A 298 -25.18 27.99 9.69
CA VAL A 298 -24.58 26.78 10.25
C VAL A 298 -24.65 25.76 9.11
N PRO A 299 -23.50 25.32 8.53
CA PRO A 299 -23.53 24.32 7.50
C PRO A 299 -24.17 23.06 8.08
N SER A 300 -25.32 22.65 7.57
CA SER A 300 -25.82 21.32 7.80
C SER A 300 -24.84 20.36 7.11
N VAL A 301 -23.93 19.80 7.87
CA VAL A 301 -23.11 18.70 7.36
C VAL A 301 -24.07 17.51 7.22
N GLU A 302 -24.65 17.35 6.05
CA GLU A 302 -25.24 16.07 5.70
C GLU A 302 -24.14 15.03 5.74
N VAL A 303 -24.10 14.34 6.86
CA VAL A 303 -23.32 13.12 6.98
C VAL A 303 -23.98 12.13 6.04
N PRO A 304 -23.32 11.68 4.95
CA PRO A 304 -23.91 10.69 4.08
C PRO A 304 -24.38 9.53 4.93
N THR A 305 -25.69 9.36 5.06
CA THR A 305 -26.26 8.22 5.74
C THR A 305 -26.11 7.04 4.78
N PHE A 306 -25.26 6.11 5.13
CA PHE A 306 -25.19 4.83 4.43
C PHE A 306 -26.26 3.91 5.01
N ASP A 307 -27.54 4.27 4.81
CA ASP A 307 -28.70 3.56 5.39
C ASP A 307 -28.77 2.07 5.02
N HIS A 308 -28.05 1.68 3.96
CA HIS A 308 -27.93 0.29 3.52
C HIS A 308 -26.79 -0.48 4.23
N LEU A 309 -25.98 0.19 5.06
CA LEU A 309 -24.88 -0.45 5.78
C LEU A 309 -25.32 -0.69 7.23
N LYS A 310 -25.44 -1.97 7.60
CA LYS A 310 -25.68 -2.33 9.01
C LYS A 310 -24.57 -1.76 9.87
N VAL A 311 -24.92 -0.97 10.88
CA VAL A 311 -23.98 -0.48 11.89
C VAL A 311 -23.66 -1.62 12.83
N PHE A 312 -22.46 -2.18 12.73
CA PHE A 312 -21.94 -3.18 13.65
C PHE A 312 -21.20 -2.50 14.80
N GLY A 313 -21.90 -1.98 15.74
CA GLY A 313 -21.30 -1.44 16.95
C GLY A 313 -22.28 -1.60 18.11
N LYS A 314 -22.01 -2.53 19.00
CA LYS A 314 -22.64 -2.44 20.30
C LYS A 314 -22.11 -1.18 20.98
N ARG A 315 -22.90 -0.11 21.04
CA ARG A 315 -22.74 0.83 22.14
C ARG A 315 -22.83 -0.02 23.39
N SER A 316 -21.88 0.16 24.30
CA SER A 316 -21.93 -0.55 25.57
C SER A 316 -23.33 -0.38 26.18
N THR A 317 -24.04 -1.48 26.37
CA THR A 317 -25.30 -1.52 27.08
C THR A 317 -25.05 -1.57 28.59
N ILE A 318 -23.76 -1.61 28.97
CA ILE A 318 -23.34 -1.58 30.38
C ILE A 318 -23.48 -0.14 30.86
N PRO A 319 -24.17 0.12 31.99
CA PRO A 319 -24.19 1.43 32.62
C PRO A 319 -22.76 1.97 32.77
N VAL A 320 -22.58 3.24 32.48
CA VAL A 320 -21.27 3.90 32.64
C VAL A 320 -20.94 3.88 34.11
N PRO A 321 -19.92 3.14 34.60
CA PRO A 321 -19.58 3.11 36.01
C PRO A 321 -19.04 4.46 36.46
N ASP A 322 -19.14 4.74 37.75
CA ASP A 322 -18.56 5.95 38.33
C ASP A 322 -17.04 6.02 38.06
N MET A 323 -16.52 7.24 37.89
CA MET A 323 -15.10 7.45 37.57
C MET A 323 -14.20 6.94 38.71
N ALA A 324 -14.60 7.04 39.96
CA ALA A 324 -13.84 6.55 41.11
C ALA A 324 -13.72 5.02 41.07
N GLU A 325 -14.80 4.32 40.72
CA GLU A 325 -14.81 2.85 40.55
C GLU A 325 -13.91 2.41 39.41
N LEU A 326 -13.95 3.13 38.27
CA LEU A 326 -13.08 2.86 37.14
C LEU A 326 -11.61 3.05 37.47
N VAL A 327 -11.28 4.12 38.22
CA VAL A 327 -9.91 4.38 38.65
C VAL A 327 -9.44 3.29 39.63
N ALA A 328 -10.27 2.90 40.57
CA ALA A 328 -9.95 1.82 41.52
C ALA A 328 -9.72 0.48 40.80
N ALA A 329 -10.60 0.12 39.86
CA ALA A 329 -10.47 -1.09 39.07
C ALA A 329 -9.21 -1.06 38.15
N THR A 330 -8.86 0.11 37.59
CA THR A 330 -7.65 0.28 36.78
C THR A 330 -6.39 0.13 37.62
N LYS A 331 -6.35 0.72 38.80
CA LYS A 331 -5.25 0.56 39.77
C LYS A 331 -5.10 -0.90 40.24
N ALA A 332 -6.20 -1.58 40.52
CA ALA A 332 -6.19 -2.99 40.94
C ALA A 332 -5.65 -3.94 39.82
N ARG A 333 -5.86 -3.59 38.53
CA ARG A 333 -5.36 -4.34 37.36
C ARG A 333 -3.91 -3.99 36.98
N SER A 334 -3.36 -2.90 37.52
CA SER A 334 -2.00 -2.48 37.24
C SER A 334 -1.00 -3.52 37.72
N ARG A 335 -0.09 -3.98 36.84
CA ARG A 335 1.04 -4.84 37.21
C ARG A 335 2.12 -4.10 38.02
N TYR A 336 2.09 -2.79 38.05
CA TYR A 336 2.96 -1.94 38.83
C TYR A 336 2.28 -1.67 40.17
N ARG A 337 2.44 -2.60 41.14
CA ARG A 337 2.13 -2.30 42.55
C ARG A 337 3.22 -1.37 43.03
N ASP A 338 2.81 -0.26 43.57
CA ASP A 338 3.68 0.68 44.27
C ASP A 338 4.25 -0.02 45.52
N HIS A 339 5.53 -0.45 45.45
CA HIS A 339 6.24 -1.07 46.56
C HIS A 339 6.74 -0.05 47.58
N SER A 340 6.31 1.22 47.51
CA SER A 340 6.72 2.28 48.42
C SER A 340 5.93 2.34 49.75
N LYS A 341 5.08 1.34 50.01
CA LYS A 341 4.37 1.20 51.28
C LYS A 341 4.52 -0.23 51.80
N GLN A 342 5.72 -0.59 52.22
CA GLN A 342 6.02 -1.58 53.27
C GLN A 342 7.03 -1.01 54.23
#